data_9806d2583f2ada952c18269ff4228d3a
#
_entry.id   9806d2583f2ada952c18269ff4228d3a
#
_cell.length_a   1.000
_cell.length_b   1.000
_cell.length_c   1.000
_cell.angle_alpha   90.00
_cell.angle_beta   90.00
_cell.angle_gamma   90.00
#
_symmetry.space_group_name_H-M   'P 1'
#
loop_
_entity.id
_entity.type
_entity.pdbx_description
1 polymer ?
#
loop_
_entity_poly.entity_id
_entity_poly.type
_entity_poly.pdbx_seq_one_letter_code
_entity_poly.pdbx_strand_id
1 'polypeptide(L)'
;MAKTPMRVAVTGAAGQIGYSLLFRIANGDMLGKDQPVILQLLEIDNEKAQKALKGVMMEIDDCAFPLLAGMTAHADPMTAFKDADVALLVGARPRGPGMERKDLLEANAQIFTVQGKALDAVASRDVKVLVVGNPANTNAYIAMKSAPNLPAKNFTAMLRLDHNRALSQVAAKTGKPVGAIEKLAVWGNHSPTMYADYRFATIDGASVKDMINDDAWNRDTFLPTVGKRGAAIIDARGASSAASAANAAIDHVRDWVLGTNGKWTTMGIPSDGSYGIPEGTMFGFPVTCDNGEYTIVQGLEIDAFSQERINLTLKELEEEKAGVAHLLG
;
A
#
# COMPACT_ATOMS: atom_id res chain seq x y z
N MET A 1 -14.55 24.07 -16.36
CA MET A 1 -15.60 23.02 -16.30
C MET A 1 -15.27 22.15 -15.06
N ALA A 2 -16.28 21.73 -14.31
CA ALA A 2 -16.07 20.79 -13.22
C ALA A 2 -15.54 19.45 -13.76
N LYS A 3 -14.57 18.84 -13.06
CA LYS A 3 -14.06 17.52 -13.43
C LYS A 3 -15.14 16.46 -13.22
N THR A 4 -15.13 15.43 -14.06
CA THR A 4 -15.98 14.24 -13.86
C THR A 4 -15.59 13.56 -12.54
N PRO A 5 -16.56 13.18 -11.67
CA PRO A 5 -16.25 12.49 -10.44
C PRO A 5 -15.54 11.16 -10.70
N MET A 6 -14.46 10.89 -9.94
CA MET A 6 -13.77 9.60 -9.95
C MET A 6 -14.44 8.64 -8.93
N ARG A 7 -14.60 7.39 -9.33
CA ARG A 7 -15.17 6.33 -8.49
C ARG A 7 -14.06 5.67 -7.68
N VAL A 8 -14.16 5.78 -6.36
CA VAL A 8 -13.19 5.22 -5.41
C VAL A 8 -13.86 4.11 -4.60
N ALA A 9 -13.47 2.88 -4.87
CA ALA A 9 -13.93 1.73 -4.09
C ALA A 9 -12.99 1.49 -2.89
N VAL A 10 -13.55 1.22 -1.71
CA VAL A 10 -12.80 0.92 -0.49
C VAL A 10 -13.40 -0.30 0.18
N THR A 11 -12.60 -1.36 0.39
CA THR A 11 -13.01 -2.56 1.12
C THR A 11 -12.65 -2.45 2.60
N GLY A 12 -13.42 -3.08 3.49
CA GLY A 12 -13.25 -2.91 4.93
C GLY A 12 -13.49 -1.47 5.36
N ALA A 13 -14.47 -0.82 4.74
CA ALA A 13 -14.72 0.61 4.83
C ALA A 13 -15.13 1.07 6.24
N ALA A 14 -15.77 0.20 7.04
CA ALA A 14 -16.13 0.47 8.43
C ALA A 14 -15.03 0.12 9.44
N GLY A 15 -13.91 -0.48 8.98
CA GLY A 15 -12.74 -0.76 9.82
C GLY A 15 -11.95 0.50 10.18
N GLN A 16 -11.02 0.40 11.13
CA GLN A 16 -10.27 1.57 11.63
C GLN A 16 -9.44 2.26 10.53
N ILE A 17 -8.83 1.51 9.62
CA ILE A 17 -8.09 2.09 8.49
C ILE A 17 -9.07 2.73 7.51
N GLY A 18 -10.16 2.03 7.14
CA GLY A 18 -11.21 2.56 6.28
C GLY A 18 -11.78 3.87 6.82
N TYR A 19 -12.21 3.89 8.08
CA TYR A 19 -12.68 5.09 8.78
C TYR A 19 -11.67 6.25 8.69
N SER A 20 -10.39 5.99 8.93
CA SER A 20 -9.34 7.03 8.83
C SER A 20 -9.07 7.50 7.39
N LEU A 21 -9.36 6.67 6.38
CA LEU A 21 -9.16 6.97 4.96
C LEU A 21 -10.26 7.85 4.36
N LEU A 22 -11.51 7.48 4.62
CA LEU A 22 -12.68 7.96 3.87
C LEU A 22 -12.85 9.47 3.96
N PHE A 23 -12.71 10.05 5.16
CA PHE A 23 -12.81 11.49 5.38
C PHE A 23 -11.74 12.27 4.60
N ARG A 24 -10.53 11.73 4.54
CA ARG A 24 -9.42 12.35 3.80
C ARG A 24 -9.58 12.23 2.29
N ILE A 25 -10.10 11.10 1.81
CA ILE A 25 -10.43 10.94 0.38
C ILE A 25 -11.50 11.95 -0.02
N ALA A 26 -12.60 12.04 0.76
CA ALA A 26 -13.69 12.97 0.52
C ALA A 26 -13.25 14.44 0.61
N ASN A 27 -12.23 14.75 1.44
CA ASN A 27 -11.62 16.08 1.55
C ASN A 27 -10.63 16.40 0.41
N GLY A 28 -10.37 15.47 -0.52
CA GLY A 28 -9.48 15.68 -1.66
C GLY A 28 -7.98 15.52 -1.37
N ASP A 29 -7.61 14.86 -0.27
CA ASP A 29 -6.19 14.66 0.09
C ASP A 29 -5.50 13.63 -0.81
N MET A 30 -6.27 12.73 -1.46
CA MET A 30 -5.74 11.66 -2.30
C MET A 30 -5.67 12.02 -3.79
N LEU A 31 -6.73 12.60 -4.35
CA LEU A 31 -6.86 12.83 -5.79
C LEU A 31 -6.80 14.31 -6.19
N GLY A 32 -6.54 15.19 -5.22
CA GLY A 32 -6.46 16.64 -5.45
C GLY A 32 -7.69 17.40 -4.97
N LYS A 33 -7.48 18.68 -4.66
CA LYS A 33 -8.50 19.55 -4.04
C LYS A 33 -9.57 20.05 -5.02
N ASP A 34 -9.48 19.65 -6.29
CA ASP A 34 -10.41 19.99 -7.35
C ASP A 34 -11.02 18.75 -8.03
N GLN A 35 -10.76 17.53 -7.50
CA GLN A 35 -11.27 16.29 -8.03
C GLN A 35 -12.46 15.77 -7.20
N PRO A 36 -13.70 15.83 -7.73
CA PRO A 36 -14.85 15.22 -7.09
C PRO A 36 -14.73 13.70 -7.06
N VAL A 37 -15.28 13.06 -6.01
CA VAL A 37 -15.24 11.61 -5.84
C VAL A 37 -16.62 11.03 -5.56
N ILE A 38 -16.85 9.81 -6.02
CA ILE A 38 -17.95 8.94 -5.60
C ILE A 38 -17.34 7.78 -4.81
N LEU A 39 -17.73 7.63 -3.56
CA LEU A 39 -17.25 6.57 -2.69
C LEU A 39 -18.12 5.31 -2.85
N GLN A 40 -17.52 4.18 -3.17
CA GLN A 40 -18.15 2.85 -3.26
C GLN A 40 -17.60 1.99 -2.12
N LEU A 41 -18.38 1.82 -1.05
CA LEU A 41 -17.92 1.31 0.24
C LEU A 41 -18.33 -0.15 0.42
N LEU A 42 -17.35 -1.06 0.47
CA LEU A 42 -17.59 -2.48 0.62
C LEU A 42 -17.30 -2.95 2.04
N GLU A 43 -18.27 -3.62 2.64
CA GLU A 43 -18.14 -4.39 3.87
C GLU A 43 -18.67 -5.80 3.70
N ILE A 44 -18.27 -6.70 4.61
CA ILE A 44 -18.78 -8.08 4.62
C ILE A 44 -20.31 -8.11 4.74
N ASP A 45 -20.93 -9.12 4.11
CA ASP A 45 -22.39 -9.36 4.17
C ASP A 45 -22.79 -9.88 5.55
N ASN A 46 -22.88 -8.94 6.49
CA ASN A 46 -23.25 -9.20 7.88
C ASN A 46 -23.89 -7.95 8.46
N GLU A 47 -24.99 -8.13 9.17
CA GLU A 47 -25.82 -7.04 9.68
C GLU A 47 -25.02 -6.02 10.53
N LYS A 48 -24.14 -6.51 11.42
CA LYS A 48 -23.32 -5.66 12.28
C LYS A 48 -22.37 -4.79 11.48
N ALA A 49 -21.67 -5.36 10.47
CA ALA A 49 -20.72 -4.66 9.63
C ALA A 49 -21.42 -3.64 8.73
N GLN A 50 -22.53 -4.01 8.11
CA GLN A 50 -23.34 -3.08 7.28
C GLN A 50 -23.96 -1.96 8.12
N LYS A 51 -24.37 -2.23 9.36
CA LYS A 51 -24.84 -1.20 10.29
C LYS A 51 -23.71 -0.23 10.69
N ALA A 52 -22.51 -0.74 10.96
CA ALA A 52 -21.34 0.09 11.24
C ALA A 52 -20.98 0.98 10.04
N LEU A 53 -21.01 0.40 8.82
CA LEU A 53 -20.76 1.16 7.58
C LEU A 53 -21.79 2.30 7.42
N LYS A 54 -23.06 2.04 7.68
CA LYS A 54 -24.09 3.08 7.65
C LYS A 54 -23.78 4.23 8.63
N GLY A 55 -23.26 3.92 9.82
CA GLY A 55 -22.82 4.93 10.78
C GLY A 55 -21.69 5.80 10.26
N VAL A 56 -20.69 5.18 9.65
CA VAL A 56 -19.56 5.90 9.02
C VAL A 56 -20.06 6.82 7.89
N MET A 57 -21.00 6.35 7.06
CA MET A 57 -21.59 7.16 6.01
C MET A 57 -22.32 8.40 6.54
N MET A 58 -23.06 8.26 7.66
CA MET A 58 -23.72 9.41 8.29
C MET A 58 -22.69 10.45 8.76
N GLU A 59 -21.58 10.03 9.36
CA GLU A 59 -20.53 10.97 9.77
C GLU A 59 -19.85 11.67 8.58
N ILE A 60 -19.68 10.97 7.47
CA ILE A 60 -19.16 11.58 6.23
C ILE A 60 -20.15 12.62 5.69
N ASP A 61 -21.44 12.33 5.71
CA ASP A 61 -22.50 13.28 5.33
C ASP A 61 -22.49 14.52 6.23
N ASP A 62 -22.33 14.33 7.55
CA ASP A 62 -22.23 15.43 8.53
C ASP A 62 -21.04 16.36 8.28
N CYS A 63 -19.96 15.87 7.65
CA CYS A 63 -18.80 16.67 7.28
C CYS A 63 -19.07 17.61 6.09
N ALA A 64 -20.11 17.38 5.30
CA ALA A 64 -20.50 18.20 4.14
C ALA A 64 -19.35 18.51 3.16
N PHE A 65 -18.55 17.48 2.85
CA PHE A 65 -17.39 17.65 1.95
C PHE A 65 -17.80 18.11 0.55
N PRO A 66 -17.29 19.24 0.05
CA PRO A 66 -17.70 19.80 -1.24
C PRO A 66 -17.27 18.94 -2.45
N LEU A 67 -16.30 18.03 -2.26
CA LEU A 67 -15.83 17.14 -3.32
C LEU A 67 -16.55 15.79 -3.33
N LEU A 68 -17.39 15.50 -2.33
CA LEU A 68 -18.15 14.25 -2.30
C LEU A 68 -19.36 14.35 -3.22
N ALA A 69 -19.27 13.74 -4.40
CA ALA A 69 -20.35 13.72 -5.39
C ALA A 69 -21.37 12.58 -5.18
N GLY A 70 -21.05 11.61 -4.34
CA GLY A 70 -21.93 10.50 -4.00
C GLY A 70 -21.25 9.46 -3.15
N MET A 71 -22.07 8.58 -2.53
CA MET A 71 -21.59 7.51 -1.66
C MET A 71 -22.57 6.34 -1.67
N THR A 72 -22.07 5.12 -1.81
CA THR A 72 -22.90 3.90 -1.83
C THR A 72 -22.29 2.81 -0.96
N ALA A 73 -23.15 2.05 -0.24
CA ALA A 73 -22.75 0.89 0.54
C ALA A 73 -23.00 -0.41 -0.23
N HIS A 74 -22.09 -1.35 -0.11
CA HIS A 74 -22.12 -2.63 -0.82
C HIS A 74 -21.74 -3.79 0.12
N ALA A 75 -22.31 -4.96 -0.14
CA ALA A 75 -21.90 -6.24 0.43
C ALA A 75 -21.27 -7.17 -0.62
N ASP A 76 -21.45 -6.85 -1.91
CA ASP A 76 -20.97 -7.64 -3.04
C ASP A 76 -19.88 -6.87 -3.80
N PRO A 77 -18.67 -7.47 -3.99
CA PRO A 77 -17.57 -6.87 -4.76
C PRO A 77 -17.96 -6.50 -6.20
N MET A 78 -18.86 -7.26 -6.85
CA MET A 78 -19.32 -6.99 -8.22
C MET A 78 -20.04 -5.64 -8.33
N THR A 79 -20.80 -5.26 -7.30
CA THR A 79 -21.47 -3.96 -7.27
C THR A 79 -20.57 -2.85 -6.76
N ALA A 80 -19.68 -3.17 -5.80
CA ALA A 80 -18.75 -2.21 -5.22
C ALA A 80 -17.67 -1.72 -6.20
N PHE A 81 -17.18 -2.61 -7.07
CA PHE A 81 -16.11 -2.27 -8.02
C PHE A 81 -16.61 -1.80 -9.39
N LYS A 82 -17.93 -1.73 -9.58
CA LYS A 82 -18.49 -1.30 -10.86
C LYS A 82 -17.98 0.07 -11.27
N ASP A 83 -17.34 0.14 -12.43
CA ASP A 83 -16.76 1.35 -13.03
C ASP A 83 -15.75 2.07 -12.09
N ALA A 84 -15.13 1.37 -11.14
CA ALA A 84 -14.17 1.96 -10.22
C ALA A 84 -12.90 2.41 -10.94
N ASP A 85 -12.47 3.64 -10.68
CA ASP A 85 -11.23 4.24 -11.19
C ASP A 85 -10.06 3.97 -10.23
N VAL A 86 -10.35 3.89 -8.93
CA VAL A 86 -9.40 3.55 -7.87
C VAL A 86 -10.05 2.54 -6.93
N ALA A 87 -9.31 1.50 -6.55
CA ALA A 87 -9.74 0.52 -5.59
C ALA A 87 -8.70 0.34 -4.48
N LEU A 88 -9.12 0.63 -3.25
CA LEU A 88 -8.32 0.45 -2.04
C LEU A 88 -8.77 -0.83 -1.34
N LEU A 89 -7.99 -1.91 -1.47
CA LEU A 89 -8.30 -3.21 -0.87
C LEU A 89 -7.71 -3.27 0.55
N VAL A 90 -8.46 -2.72 1.50
CA VAL A 90 -8.04 -2.55 2.89
C VAL A 90 -8.49 -3.73 3.75
N GLY A 91 -9.68 -4.26 3.49
CA GLY A 91 -10.25 -5.39 4.22
C GLY A 91 -9.45 -6.66 4.01
N ALA A 92 -8.99 -7.26 5.11
CA ALA A 92 -8.35 -8.55 5.13
C ALA A 92 -8.71 -9.27 6.45
N ARG A 93 -8.59 -10.60 6.45
CA ARG A 93 -8.78 -11.37 7.69
C ARG A 93 -7.58 -11.15 8.61
N PRO A 94 -7.75 -10.63 9.82
CA PRO A 94 -6.64 -10.49 10.76
C PRO A 94 -6.21 -11.86 11.29
N ARG A 95 -4.95 -11.96 11.73
CA ARG A 95 -4.46 -13.17 12.40
C ARG A 95 -5.15 -13.33 13.75
N GLY A 96 -5.87 -14.44 13.90
CA GLY A 96 -6.50 -14.82 15.17
C GLY A 96 -5.57 -15.61 16.10
N PRO A 97 -5.92 -15.73 17.40
CA PRO A 97 -5.20 -16.60 18.31
C PRO A 97 -5.17 -18.05 17.80
N GLY A 98 -3.99 -18.68 17.81
CA GLY A 98 -3.81 -20.07 17.37
C GLY A 98 -3.82 -20.27 15.84
N MET A 99 -4.00 -19.24 15.05
CA MET A 99 -3.96 -19.33 13.58
C MET A 99 -2.52 -19.39 13.08
N GLU A 100 -2.20 -20.42 12.30
CA GLU A 100 -0.91 -20.53 11.63
C GLU A 100 -0.80 -19.54 10.44
N ARG A 101 0.43 -19.26 10.00
CA ARG A 101 0.67 -18.38 8.83
C ARG A 101 -0.01 -18.92 7.57
N LYS A 102 0.01 -20.23 7.37
CA LYS A 102 -0.64 -20.91 6.24
C LYS A 102 -2.15 -20.67 6.22
N ASP A 103 -2.81 -20.82 7.36
CA ASP A 103 -4.28 -20.64 7.46
C ASP A 103 -4.68 -19.19 7.14
N LEU A 104 -3.86 -18.24 7.60
CA LEU A 104 -4.08 -16.82 7.30
C LEU A 104 -3.91 -16.51 5.81
N LEU A 105 -2.87 -17.06 5.18
CA LEU A 105 -2.62 -16.92 3.74
C LEU A 105 -3.79 -17.49 2.93
N GLU A 106 -4.26 -18.68 3.28
CA GLU A 106 -5.36 -19.34 2.59
C GLU A 106 -6.68 -18.58 2.73
N ALA A 107 -7.02 -18.13 3.93
CA ALA A 107 -8.23 -17.35 4.19
C ALA A 107 -8.23 -16.00 3.44
N ASN A 108 -7.09 -15.32 3.38
CA ASN A 108 -6.95 -14.09 2.61
C ASN A 108 -6.92 -14.35 1.11
N ALA A 109 -6.30 -15.44 0.65
CA ALA A 109 -6.30 -15.79 -0.76
C ALA A 109 -7.71 -15.92 -1.34
N GLN A 110 -8.65 -16.50 -0.60
CA GLN A 110 -10.06 -16.57 -1.01
C GLN A 110 -10.68 -15.19 -1.19
N ILE A 111 -10.44 -14.26 -0.26
CA ILE A 111 -10.96 -12.89 -0.31
C ILE A 111 -10.41 -12.17 -1.54
N PHE A 112 -9.10 -12.17 -1.73
CA PHE A 112 -8.45 -11.42 -2.81
C PHE A 112 -8.63 -12.06 -4.19
N THR A 113 -8.86 -13.36 -4.27
CA THR A 113 -9.29 -14.04 -5.51
C THR A 113 -10.66 -13.52 -5.96
N VAL A 114 -11.63 -13.48 -5.05
CA VAL A 114 -12.98 -12.97 -5.36
C VAL A 114 -12.93 -11.49 -5.76
N GLN A 115 -12.18 -10.68 -5.03
CA GLN A 115 -12.04 -9.25 -5.34
C GLN A 115 -11.31 -9.02 -6.66
N GLY A 116 -10.25 -9.79 -6.96
CA GLY A 116 -9.54 -9.73 -8.24
C GLY A 116 -10.45 -10.05 -9.43
N LYS A 117 -11.23 -11.13 -9.34
CA LYS A 117 -12.23 -11.51 -10.37
C LYS A 117 -13.30 -10.45 -10.56
N ALA A 118 -13.77 -9.83 -9.49
CA ALA A 118 -14.75 -8.76 -9.58
C ALA A 118 -14.17 -7.50 -10.24
N LEU A 119 -12.95 -7.09 -9.87
CA LEU A 119 -12.25 -5.98 -10.54
C LEU A 119 -12.08 -6.24 -12.03
N ASP A 120 -11.66 -7.46 -12.41
CA ASP A 120 -11.50 -7.86 -13.81
C ASP A 120 -12.80 -7.74 -14.60
N ALA A 121 -13.91 -8.09 -13.99
CA ALA A 121 -15.22 -8.15 -14.64
C ALA A 121 -15.88 -6.74 -14.80
N VAL A 122 -15.75 -5.86 -13.81
CA VAL A 122 -16.62 -4.67 -13.74
C VAL A 122 -15.90 -3.35 -13.48
N ALA A 123 -14.61 -3.33 -13.15
CA ALA A 123 -13.88 -2.08 -12.92
C ALA A 123 -13.49 -1.40 -14.24
N SER A 124 -13.12 -0.11 -14.17
CA SER A 124 -12.44 0.59 -15.27
C SER A 124 -11.20 -0.20 -15.71
N ARG A 125 -10.92 -0.24 -17.01
CA ARG A 125 -9.72 -0.94 -17.54
C ARG A 125 -8.41 -0.31 -17.06
N ASP A 126 -8.45 0.97 -16.69
CA ASP A 126 -7.32 1.73 -16.16
C ASP A 126 -7.37 1.85 -14.62
N VAL A 127 -8.19 1.04 -13.95
CA VAL A 127 -8.35 1.06 -12.50
C VAL A 127 -6.99 0.95 -11.79
N LYS A 128 -6.78 1.80 -10.80
CA LYS A 128 -5.59 1.74 -9.93
C LYS A 128 -5.93 1.02 -8.64
N VAL A 129 -5.30 -0.13 -8.44
CA VAL A 129 -5.57 -1.01 -7.30
C VAL A 129 -4.43 -0.91 -6.30
N LEU A 130 -4.72 -0.49 -5.08
CA LEU A 130 -3.79 -0.53 -3.95
C LEU A 130 -4.26 -1.56 -2.92
N VAL A 131 -3.43 -2.56 -2.66
CA VAL A 131 -3.67 -3.54 -1.60
C VAL A 131 -2.97 -3.09 -0.32
N VAL A 132 -3.76 -2.93 0.74
CA VAL A 132 -3.35 -2.52 2.08
C VAL A 132 -3.46 -3.69 3.07
N GLY A 133 -4.44 -4.56 2.86
CA GLY A 133 -4.68 -5.74 3.71
C GLY A 133 -3.53 -6.74 3.70
N ASN A 134 -3.06 -7.13 4.89
CA ASN A 134 -1.92 -8.03 5.05
C ASN A 134 -2.25 -9.51 4.87
N PRO A 135 -1.30 -10.28 4.29
CA PRO A 135 0.02 -9.89 3.77
C PRO A 135 -0.07 -9.15 2.43
N ALA A 136 0.30 -7.87 2.42
CA ALA A 136 -0.04 -6.95 1.33
C ALA A 136 0.51 -7.37 -0.05
N ASN A 137 1.79 -7.73 -0.14
CA ASN A 137 2.40 -8.13 -1.40
C ASN A 137 1.76 -9.41 -1.97
N THR A 138 1.57 -10.42 -1.13
CA THR A 138 0.97 -11.69 -1.55
C THR A 138 -0.50 -11.51 -1.92
N ASN A 139 -1.26 -10.73 -1.17
CA ASN A 139 -2.64 -10.41 -1.49
C ASN A 139 -2.77 -9.64 -2.81
N ALA A 140 -1.86 -8.69 -3.08
CA ALA A 140 -1.80 -7.98 -4.35
C ALA A 140 -1.46 -8.92 -5.52
N TYR A 141 -0.52 -9.86 -5.32
CA TYR A 141 -0.21 -10.90 -6.28
C TYR A 141 -1.43 -11.77 -6.61
N ILE A 142 -2.18 -12.20 -5.59
CA ILE A 142 -3.39 -13.02 -5.75
C ILE A 142 -4.46 -12.25 -6.54
N ALA A 143 -4.74 -10.99 -6.15
CA ALA A 143 -5.72 -10.15 -6.85
C ALA A 143 -5.34 -9.94 -8.32
N MET A 144 -4.07 -9.64 -8.59
CA MET A 144 -3.52 -9.48 -9.94
C MET A 144 -3.68 -10.75 -10.77
N LYS A 145 -3.31 -11.92 -10.24
CA LYS A 145 -3.44 -13.20 -10.94
C LYS A 145 -4.90 -13.59 -11.19
N SER A 146 -5.81 -13.12 -10.34
CA SER A 146 -7.25 -13.38 -10.48
C SER A 146 -7.96 -12.41 -11.44
N ALA A 147 -7.22 -11.45 -12.00
CA ALA A 147 -7.72 -10.44 -12.93
C ALA A 147 -6.95 -10.47 -14.27
N PRO A 148 -7.06 -11.56 -15.06
CA PRO A 148 -6.20 -11.78 -16.23
C PRO A 148 -6.43 -10.78 -17.38
N ASN A 149 -7.57 -10.09 -17.42
CA ASN A 149 -7.87 -9.11 -18.47
C ASN A 149 -7.50 -7.66 -18.07
N LEU A 150 -7.07 -7.43 -16.82
CA LEU A 150 -6.51 -6.14 -16.40
C LEU A 150 -4.98 -6.16 -16.53
N PRO A 151 -4.35 -5.04 -16.92
CA PRO A 151 -2.89 -4.94 -16.92
C PRO A 151 -2.33 -5.19 -15.52
N ALA A 152 -1.28 -6.02 -15.44
CA ALA A 152 -0.62 -6.35 -14.15
C ALA A 152 -0.15 -5.08 -13.40
N LYS A 153 0.27 -4.06 -14.12
CA LYS A 153 0.71 -2.76 -13.57
C LYS A 153 -0.38 -1.99 -12.83
N ASN A 154 -1.64 -2.35 -13.01
CA ASN A 154 -2.75 -1.73 -12.27
C ASN A 154 -2.80 -2.17 -10.81
N PHE A 155 -2.07 -3.22 -10.42
CA PHE A 155 -2.06 -3.77 -9.06
C PHE A 155 -0.80 -3.40 -8.32
N THR A 156 -0.96 -2.83 -7.13
CA THR A 156 0.14 -2.42 -6.27
C THR A 156 -0.09 -2.85 -4.82
N ALA A 157 0.99 -3.01 -4.06
CA ALA A 157 0.98 -3.29 -2.62
C ALA A 157 1.55 -2.10 -1.84
N MET A 158 1.03 -1.84 -0.65
CA MET A 158 1.42 -0.70 0.15
C MET A 158 2.69 -0.96 0.96
N LEU A 159 3.83 -0.43 0.49
CA LEU A 159 5.07 -0.27 1.25
C LEU A 159 5.32 1.19 1.67
N ARG A 160 4.41 2.09 1.35
CA ARG A 160 4.53 3.51 1.70
C ARG A 160 4.61 3.74 3.20
N LEU A 161 3.96 2.92 4.02
CA LEU A 161 4.07 3.03 5.47
C LEU A 161 5.49 2.74 5.95
N ASP A 162 6.16 1.75 5.39
CA ASP A 162 7.55 1.42 5.70
C ASP A 162 8.50 2.52 5.23
N HIS A 163 8.25 3.08 4.06
CA HIS A 163 8.95 4.25 3.53
C HIS A 163 8.82 5.46 4.47
N ASN A 164 7.61 5.80 4.91
CA ASN A 164 7.36 6.91 5.84
C ASN A 164 8.03 6.67 7.20
N ARG A 165 8.05 5.44 7.70
CA ARG A 165 8.77 5.04 8.92
C ARG A 165 10.28 5.24 8.77
N ALA A 166 10.85 4.83 7.64
CA ALA A 166 12.26 5.00 7.34
C ALA A 166 12.64 6.49 7.25
N LEU A 167 11.86 7.32 6.54
CA LEU A 167 12.03 8.77 6.50
C LEU A 167 12.04 9.38 7.89
N SER A 168 11.10 9.00 8.75
CA SER A 168 11.01 9.50 10.13
C SER A 168 12.25 9.15 10.97
N GLN A 169 12.81 7.95 10.82
CA GLN A 169 14.03 7.54 11.53
C GLN A 169 15.27 8.29 11.03
N VAL A 170 15.40 8.49 9.72
CA VAL A 170 16.49 9.30 9.13
C VAL A 170 16.37 10.76 9.59
N ALA A 171 15.18 11.33 9.57
CA ALA A 171 14.92 12.69 10.05
C ALA A 171 15.36 12.87 11.52
N ALA A 172 14.95 11.91 12.38
CA ALA A 172 15.33 11.93 13.80
C ALA A 172 16.85 11.81 14.02
N LYS A 173 17.53 10.93 13.27
CA LYS A 173 18.99 10.72 13.36
C LYS A 173 19.79 11.94 12.88
N THR A 174 19.33 12.59 11.81
CA THR A 174 20.04 13.74 11.20
C THR A 174 19.63 15.09 11.79
N GLY A 175 18.52 15.15 12.53
CA GLY A 175 17.93 16.40 13.01
C GLY A 175 17.34 17.28 11.89
N LYS A 176 17.07 16.70 10.72
CA LYS A 176 16.54 17.41 9.55
C LYS A 176 15.05 17.12 9.33
N PRO A 177 14.30 18.05 8.70
CA PRO A 177 12.89 17.81 8.39
C PRO A 177 12.69 16.63 7.46
N VAL A 178 11.63 15.84 7.67
CA VAL A 178 11.26 14.71 6.79
C VAL A 178 11.14 15.12 5.33
N GLY A 179 10.56 16.30 5.06
CA GLY A 179 10.35 16.82 3.70
C GLY A 179 11.63 17.19 2.94
N ALA A 180 12.78 17.29 3.64
CA ALA A 180 14.08 17.54 3.01
C ALA A 180 14.78 16.26 2.54
N ILE A 181 14.30 15.08 2.96
CA ILE A 181 14.92 13.78 2.62
C ILE A 181 14.38 13.33 1.28
N GLU A 182 15.27 13.12 0.33
CA GLU A 182 14.97 12.61 -1.01
C GLU A 182 15.69 11.30 -1.26
N LYS A 183 15.26 10.53 -2.28
CA LYS A 183 15.91 9.31 -2.78
C LYS A 183 16.09 8.18 -1.76
N LEU A 184 15.19 8.08 -0.78
CA LEU A 184 15.12 6.92 0.10
C LEU A 184 14.37 5.78 -0.62
N ALA A 185 14.80 4.55 -0.42
CA ALA A 185 14.18 3.35 -0.97
C ALA A 185 13.76 2.36 0.12
N VAL A 186 12.73 1.57 -0.13
CA VAL A 186 12.40 0.37 0.64
C VAL A 186 12.20 -0.79 -0.33
N TRP A 187 12.93 -1.88 -0.11
CA TRP A 187 12.94 -3.04 -0.99
C TRP A 187 12.16 -4.21 -0.38
N GLY A 188 11.43 -4.94 -1.23
CA GLY A 188 10.93 -6.27 -0.90
C GLY A 188 9.50 -6.34 -0.43
N ASN A 189 9.28 -7.17 0.61
CA ASN A 189 7.98 -7.49 1.18
C ASN A 189 7.57 -6.49 2.26
N HIS A 190 6.27 -6.21 2.40
CA HIS A 190 5.75 -5.49 3.56
C HIS A 190 5.75 -6.41 4.80
N SER A 191 6.91 -6.68 5.35
CA SER A 191 7.16 -7.58 6.49
C SER A 191 8.41 -7.15 7.25
N PRO A 192 8.77 -7.79 8.38
CA PRO A 192 10.03 -7.51 9.07
C PRO A 192 11.29 -7.77 8.25
N THR A 193 11.21 -8.49 7.11
CA THR A 193 12.34 -8.74 6.22
C THR A 193 12.60 -7.60 5.23
N MET A 194 11.66 -6.64 5.08
CA MET A 194 11.83 -5.51 4.18
C MET A 194 13.16 -4.80 4.44
N TYR A 195 13.76 -4.28 3.38
CA TYR A 195 15.02 -3.56 3.48
C TYR A 195 14.83 -2.06 3.24
N ALA A 196 14.88 -1.27 4.30
CA ALA A 196 14.92 0.19 4.22
C ALA A 196 16.36 0.63 3.90
N ASP A 197 16.52 1.42 2.83
CA ASP A 197 17.81 1.76 2.24
C ASP A 197 17.95 3.28 2.07
N TYR A 198 18.77 3.89 2.91
CA TYR A 198 19.06 5.31 2.83
C TYR A 198 20.40 5.64 2.14
N ARG A 199 21.08 4.63 1.55
CA ARG A 199 22.41 4.82 0.92
C ARG A 199 22.41 5.87 -0.19
N PHE A 200 21.29 5.98 -0.91
CA PHE A 200 21.09 6.96 -1.98
C PHE A 200 20.41 8.24 -1.52
N ALA A 201 19.92 8.25 -0.27
CA ALA A 201 19.17 9.38 0.24
C ALA A 201 20.04 10.63 0.34
N THR A 202 19.42 11.76 0.02
CA THR A 202 20.06 13.08 0.08
C THR A 202 19.21 14.06 0.88
N ILE A 203 19.87 15.04 1.48
CA ILE A 203 19.26 16.23 2.11
C ILE A 203 19.99 17.45 1.56
N ASP A 204 19.27 18.33 0.89
CA ASP A 204 19.84 19.51 0.23
C ASP A 204 21.03 19.16 -0.71
N GLY A 205 20.93 17.98 -1.37
CA GLY A 205 21.96 17.45 -2.26
C GLY A 205 23.14 16.73 -1.58
N ALA A 206 23.24 16.80 -0.24
CA ALA A 206 24.30 16.10 0.50
C ALA A 206 23.87 14.66 0.87
N SER A 207 24.83 13.72 0.85
CA SER A 207 24.59 12.31 1.16
C SER A 207 24.16 12.09 2.60
N VAL A 208 22.99 11.46 2.80
CA VAL A 208 22.52 11.05 4.12
C VAL A 208 23.43 9.98 4.73
N LYS A 209 23.96 9.06 3.91
CA LYS A 209 24.89 8.03 4.37
C LYS A 209 26.14 8.67 5.02
N ASP A 210 26.70 9.70 4.38
CA ASP A 210 27.88 10.39 4.88
C ASP A 210 27.58 11.26 6.11
N MET A 211 26.39 11.87 6.16
CA MET A 211 25.92 12.61 7.34
C MET A 211 25.77 11.72 8.56
N ILE A 212 25.21 10.54 8.39
CA ILE A 212 24.99 9.56 9.47
C ILE A 212 26.31 8.91 9.86
N ASN A 213 27.07 8.41 8.87
CA ASN A 213 28.38 7.77 9.00
C ASN A 213 28.45 6.79 10.19
N ASP A 214 27.44 5.94 10.33
CA ASP A 214 27.24 5.06 11.48
C ASP A 214 26.60 3.74 11.05
N ASP A 215 27.44 2.79 10.59
CA ASP A 215 26.98 1.48 10.13
C ASP A 215 26.36 0.63 11.27
N ALA A 216 26.80 0.82 12.50
CA ALA A 216 26.23 0.13 13.65
C ALA A 216 24.79 0.62 13.90
N TRP A 217 24.55 1.93 13.83
CA TRP A 217 23.20 2.46 13.91
C TRP A 217 22.30 1.90 12.80
N ASN A 218 22.79 1.83 11.57
CA ASN A 218 22.04 1.25 10.46
C ASN A 218 21.57 -0.18 10.77
N ARG A 219 22.50 -1.05 11.17
CA ARG A 219 22.25 -2.48 11.37
C ARG A 219 21.48 -2.79 12.66
N ASP A 220 21.85 -2.11 13.74
CA ASP A 220 21.40 -2.48 15.10
C ASP A 220 20.21 -1.63 15.57
N THR A 221 19.94 -0.48 14.93
CA THR A 221 18.88 0.44 15.32
C THR A 221 17.89 0.71 14.19
N PHE A 222 18.36 1.24 13.06
CA PHE A 222 17.49 1.71 11.98
C PHE A 222 16.67 0.57 11.36
N LEU A 223 17.33 -0.47 10.84
CA LEU A 223 16.64 -1.58 10.19
C LEU A 223 15.68 -2.32 11.14
N PRO A 224 16.08 -2.69 12.37
CA PRO A 224 15.15 -3.32 13.32
C PRO A 224 13.98 -2.40 13.73
N THR A 225 14.24 -1.11 13.92
CA THR A 225 13.19 -0.15 14.31
C THR A 225 12.15 -0.01 13.23
N VAL A 226 12.55 0.16 11.98
CA VAL A 226 11.60 0.28 10.86
C VAL A 226 10.85 -1.04 10.67
N GLY A 227 11.55 -2.18 10.63
CA GLY A 227 10.96 -3.50 10.38
C GLY A 227 10.00 -3.98 11.48
N LYS A 228 10.27 -3.63 12.74
CA LYS A 228 9.45 -4.05 13.89
C LYS A 228 8.48 -2.98 14.38
N ARG A 229 8.38 -1.83 13.72
CA ARG A 229 7.52 -0.71 14.15
C ARG A 229 6.07 -1.10 14.33
N GLY A 230 5.53 -1.96 13.48
CA GLY A 230 4.15 -2.44 13.59
C GLY A 230 3.90 -3.16 14.91
N ALA A 231 4.79 -4.08 15.30
CA ALA A 231 4.71 -4.80 16.58
C ALA A 231 4.85 -3.85 17.78
N ALA A 232 5.77 -2.89 17.73
CA ALA A 232 5.93 -1.89 18.79
C ALA A 232 4.69 -1.00 18.98
N ILE A 233 3.98 -0.68 17.89
CA ILE A 233 2.71 0.08 17.97
C ILE A 233 1.62 -0.78 18.62
N ILE A 234 1.52 -2.06 18.26
CA ILE A 234 0.54 -2.97 18.87
C ILE A 234 0.81 -3.12 20.36
N ASP A 235 2.06 -3.30 20.77
CA ASP A 235 2.45 -3.39 22.17
C ASP A 235 2.07 -2.11 22.95
N ALA A 236 2.36 -0.95 22.40
CA ALA A 236 2.10 0.34 23.07
C ALA A 236 0.61 0.75 23.04
N ARG A 237 -0.12 0.46 21.96
CA ARG A 237 -1.51 0.94 21.74
C ARG A 237 -2.57 -0.11 22.03
N GLY A 238 -2.23 -1.40 22.10
CA GLY A 238 -3.18 -2.50 22.10
C GLY A 238 -3.93 -2.72 20.77
N ALA A 239 -3.53 -2.00 19.69
CA ALA A 239 -4.15 -2.08 18.38
C ALA A 239 -3.14 -1.80 17.26
N SER A 240 -3.40 -2.33 16.07
CA SER A 240 -2.58 -2.11 14.87
C SER A 240 -2.58 -0.64 14.44
N SER A 241 -1.60 -0.27 13.61
CA SER A 241 -1.58 1.02 12.93
C SER A 241 -2.84 1.23 12.10
N ALA A 242 -3.52 2.34 12.30
CA ALA A 242 -4.72 2.70 11.53
C ALA A 242 -4.53 4.02 10.79
N ALA A 243 -4.40 5.14 11.51
CA ALA A 243 -4.26 6.45 10.90
C ALA A 243 -2.98 6.60 10.06
N SER A 244 -1.84 6.03 10.51
CA SER A 244 -0.61 6.06 9.74
C SER A 244 -0.67 5.16 8.49
N ALA A 245 -1.37 4.03 8.55
CA ALA A 245 -1.62 3.19 7.39
C ALA A 245 -2.54 3.90 6.38
N ALA A 246 -3.60 4.54 6.86
CA ALA A 246 -4.47 5.38 6.03
C ALA A 246 -3.69 6.52 5.36
N ASN A 247 -2.85 7.23 6.11
CA ASN A 247 -1.99 8.28 5.55
C ASN A 247 -1.08 7.75 4.45
N ALA A 248 -0.43 6.61 4.68
CA ALA A 248 0.45 5.98 3.69
C ALA A 248 -0.31 5.55 2.42
N ALA A 249 -1.53 5.03 2.55
CA ALA A 249 -2.37 4.67 1.41
C ALA A 249 -2.76 5.91 0.58
N ILE A 250 -3.11 7.00 1.23
CA ILE A 250 -3.38 8.30 0.57
C ILE A 250 -2.14 8.80 -0.15
N ASP A 251 -0.98 8.81 0.50
CA ASP A 251 0.28 9.23 -0.09
C ASP A 251 0.65 8.39 -1.31
N HIS A 252 0.47 7.06 -1.22
CA HIS A 252 0.75 6.13 -2.31
C HIS A 252 -0.09 6.43 -3.56
N VAL A 253 -1.41 6.52 -3.39
CA VAL A 253 -2.32 6.78 -4.52
C VAL A 253 -2.14 8.20 -5.05
N ARG A 254 -1.95 9.20 -4.17
CA ARG A 254 -1.70 10.58 -4.57
C ARG A 254 -0.47 10.68 -5.46
N ASP A 255 0.64 10.10 -5.03
CA ASP A 255 1.88 10.14 -5.79
C ASP A 255 1.75 9.37 -7.12
N TRP A 256 1.02 8.26 -7.14
CA TRP A 256 0.74 7.51 -8.36
C TRP A 256 -0.09 8.32 -9.36
N VAL A 257 -1.19 8.93 -8.90
CA VAL A 257 -2.15 9.63 -9.76
C VAL A 257 -1.67 11.02 -10.16
N LEU A 258 -1.12 11.79 -9.20
CA LEU A 258 -0.74 13.19 -9.42
C LEU A 258 0.73 13.37 -9.80
N GLY A 259 1.54 12.30 -9.68
CA GLY A 259 2.96 12.32 -9.96
C GLY A 259 3.83 12.71 -8.77
N THR A 260 5.10 12.32 -8.83
CA THR A 260 6.12 12.58 -7.78
C THR A 260 7.04 13.76 -8.12
N ASN A 261 6.87 14.40 -9.29
CA ASN A 261 7.75 15.45 -9.80
C ASN A 261 9.24 15.02 -9.78
N GLY A 262 9.50 13.78 -10.19
CA GLY A 262 10.85 13.18 -10.24
C GLY A 262 11.39 12.72 -8.88
N LYS A 263 10.68 12.93 -7.77
CA LYS A 263 11.07 12.40 -6.47
C LYS A 263 10.77 10.89 -6.38
N TRP A 264 11.58 10.21 -5.57
CA TRP A 264 11.36 8.78 -5.35
C TRP A 264 10.30 8.55 -4.27
N THR A 265 9.50 7.54 -4.53
CA THR A 265 8.65 6.90 -3.52
C THR A 265 8.86 5.39 -3.58
N THR A 266 8.25 4.65 -2.67
CA THR A 266 8.30 3.18 -2.69
C THR A 266 6.92 2.62 -2.97
N MET A 267 6.84 1.70 -3.94
CA MET A 267 5.63 0.95 -4.27
C MET A 267 5.94 -0.54 -4.37
N GLY A 268 5.05 -1.38 -3.85
CA GLY A 268 5.03 -2.80 -4.18
C GLY A 268 4.38 -2.98 -5.54
N ILE A 269 5.12 -3.45 -6.51
CA ILE A 269 4.68 -3.56 -7.92
C ILE A 269 5.13 -4.88 -8.53
N PRO A 270 4.48 -5.36 -9.61
CA PRO A 270 4.97 -6.52 -10.35
C PRO A 270 6.35 -6.22 -10.92
N SER A 271 7.33 -7.05 -10.59
CA SER A 271 8.69 -6.92 -11.12
C SER A 271 8.71 -7.09 -12.64
N ASP A 272 9.54 -6.31 -13.29
CA ASP A 272 9.90 -6.39 -14.71
C ASP A 272 11.27 -7.06 -14.95
N GLY A 273 11.83 -7.71 -13.92
CA GLY A 273 13.18 -8.30 -13.94
C GLY A 273 14.28 -7.37 -13.42
N SER A 274 13.97 -6.10 -13.14
CA SER A 274 14.92 -5.13 -12.56
C SER A 274 15.57 -5.68 -11.30
N TYR A 275 16.87 -5.40 -11.13
CA TYR A 275 17.67 -5.83 -9.98
C TYR A 275 17.70 -7.35 -9.75
N GLY A 276 17.43 -8.15 -10.81
CA GLY A 276 17.41 -9.61 -10.73
C GLY A 276 16.21 -10.20 -9.98
N ILE A 277 15.19 -9.38 -9.70
CA ILE A 277 13.94 -9.87 -9.08
C ILE A 277 13.10 -10.55 -10.17
N PRO A 278 12.66 -11.81 -10.00
CA PRO A 278 11.91 -12.54 -11.01
C PRO A 278 10.65 -11.79 -11.46
N GLU A 279 10.41 -11.77 -12.77
CA GLU A 279 9.26 -11.09 -13.37
C GLU A 279 7.93 -11.52 -12.75
N GLY A 280 7.04 -10.57 -12.55
CA GLY A 280 5.71 -10.77 -11.96
C GLY A 280 5.70 -10.98 -10.46
N THR A 281 6.85 -10.99 -9.78
CA THR A 281 6.91 -10.97 -8.31
C THR A 281 6.45 -9.61 -7.81
N MET A 282 5.47 -9.58 -6.91
CA MET A 282 5.00 -8.34 -6.28
C MET A 282 6.03 -7.88 -5.24
N PHE A 283 6.90 -6.95 -5.64
CA PHE A 283 8.10 -6.58 -4.88
C PHE A 283 8.18 -5.06 -4.69
N GLY A 284 8.66 -4.62 -3.53
CA GLY A 284 8.90 -3.21 -3.24
C GLY A 284 10.11 -2.65 -3.98
N PHE A 285 9.90 -1.59 -4.76
CA PHE A 285 10.93 -0.87 -5.49
C PHE A 285 10.85 0.63 -5.24
N PRO A 286 11.97 1.37 -5.31
CA PRO A 286 11.94 2.79 -5.50
C PRO A 286 11.41 3.10 -6.91
N VAL A 287 10.44 4.01 -6.97
CA VAL A 287 9.81 4.43 -8.23
C VAL A 287 9.67 5.95 -8.29
N THR A 288 9.54 6.47 -9.50
CA THR A 288 8.97 7.78 -9.80
C THR A 288 7.62 7.60 -10.45
N CYS A 289 6.72 8.56 -10.27
CA CYS A 289 5.41 8.52 -10.90
C CYS A 289 5.17 9.79 -11.72
N ASP A 290 4.54 9.62 -12.89
CA ASP A 290 4.12 10.69 -13.78
C ASP A 290 2.91 10.26 -14.60
N ASN A 291 1.93 11.15 -14.78
CA ASN A 291 0.73 10.90 -15.59
C ASN A 291 -0.04 9.61 -15.23
N GLY A 292 -0.05 9.23 -13.95
CA GLY A 292 -0.72 8.02 -13.48
C GLY A 292 0.03 6.71 -13.74
N GLU A 293 1.27 6.79 -14.20
CA GLU A 293 2.17 5.65 -14.41
C GLU A 293 3.33 5.72 -13.44
N TYR A 294 3.90 4.56 -13.08
CA TYR A 294 5.13 4.46 -12.28
C TYR A 294 6.27 3.90 -13.12
N THR A 295 7.48 4.29 -12.76
CA THR A 295 8.72 3.78 -13.38
C THR A 295 9.69 3.41 -12.28
N ILE A 296 10.26 2.19 -12.35
CA ILE A 296 11.30 1.73 -11.42
C ILE A 296 12.56 2.57 -11.63
N VAL A 297 13.10 3.10 -10.55
CA VAL A 297 14.40 3.77 -10.58
C VAL A 297 15.49 2.77 -10.96
N GLN A 298 16.22 3.05 -12.02
CA GLN A 298 17.25 2.15 -12.56
C GLN A 298 18.66 2.59 -12.19
N GLY A 299 19.62 1.67 -12.33
CA GLY A 299 21.06 1.96 -12.23
C GLY A 299 21.58 2.16 -10.81
N LEU A 300 20.84 1.72 -9.79
CA LEU A 300 21.30 1.78 -8.41
C LEU A 300 22.31 0.66 -8.16
N GLU A 301 23.48 1.03 -7.64
CA GLU A 301 24.49 0.06 -7.24
C GLU A 301 24.08 -0.68 -5.96
N ILE A 302 23.97 -2.00 -6.04
CA ILE A 302 23.60 -2.86 -4.91
C ILE A 302 24.87 -3.51 -4.37
N ASP A 303 25.33 -3.07 -3.20
CA ASP A 303 26.47 -3.66 -2.51
C ASP A 303 26.12 -5.04 -1.91
N ALA A 304 27.15 -5.78 -1.46
CA ALA A 304 26.99 -7.14 -0.96
C ALA A 304 25.99 -7.24 0.24
N PHE A 305 26.03 -6.28 1.15
CA PHE A 305 25.11 -6.23 2.29
C PHE A 305 23.67 -6.02 1.83
N SER A 306 23.45 -5.09 0.93
CA SER A 306 22.12 -4.81 0.40
C SER A 306 21.57 -5.97 -0.41
N GLN A 307 22.42 -6.65 -1.18
CA GLN A 307 22.05 -7.84 -1.94
C GLN A 307 21.59 -8.97 -1.01
N GLU A 308 22.29 -9.19 0.10
CA GLU A 308 21.88 -10.17 1.12
C GLU A 308 20.49 -9.84 1.68
N ARG A 309 20.22 -8.55 1.99
CA ARG A 309 18.92 -8.11 2.51
C ARG A 309 17.81 -8.26 1.47
N ILE A 310 18.09 -7.90 0.22
CA ILE A 310 17.15 -8.06 -0.91
C ILE A 310 16.83 -9.55 -1.12
N ASN A 311 17.84 -10.42 -1.10
CA ASN A 311 17.64 -11.86 -1.25
C ASN A 311 16.80 -12.46 -0.10
N LEU A 312 16.99 -11.97 1.13
CA LEU A 312 16.21 -12.43 2.29
C LEU A 312 14.72 -12.13 2.12
N THR A 313 14.38 -10.89 1.74
CA THR A 313 12.98 -10.49 1.57
C THR A 313 12.35 -11.11 0.32
N LEU A 314 13.13 -11.31 -0.75
CA LEU A 314 12.69 -12.03 -1.95
C LEU A 314 12.35 -13.48 -1.63
N LYS A 315 13.21 -14.17 -0.89
CA LYS A 315 12.96 -15.56 -0.46
C LYS A 315 11.64 -15.70 0.30
N GLU A 316 11.34 -14.76 1.22
CA GLU A 316 10.07 -14.76 1.94
C GLU A 316 8.87 -14.65 0.97
N LEU A 317 8.95 -13.76 -0.03
CA LEU A 317 7.90 -13.62 -1.05
C LEU A 317 7.74 -14.86 -1.91
N GLU A 318 8.83 -15.52 -2.28
CA GLU A 318 8.78 -16.78 -3.03
C GLU A 318 8.12 -17.90 -2.24
N GLU A 319 8.42 -17.99 -0.94
CA GLU A 319 7.77 -18.94 -0.01
C GLU A 319 6.27 -18.64 0.14
N GLU A 320 5.88 -17.38 0.28
CA GLU A 320 4.47 -16.98 0.34
C GLU A 320 3.73 -17.29 -0.98
N LYS A 321 4.34 -16.98 -2.11
CA LYS A 321 3.81 -17.28 -3.44
C LYS A 321 3.61 -18.78 -3.65
N ALA A 322 4.60 -19.60 -3.25
CA ALA A 322 4.50 -21.07 -3.31
C ALA A 322 3.36 -21.58 -2.41
N GLY A 323 3.17 -20.98 -1.24
CA GLY A 323 2.10 -21.34 -0.30
C GLY A 323 0.68 -21.12 -0.83
N VAL A 324 0.49 -20.22 -1.79
CA VAL A 324 -0.82 -19.90 -2.38
C VAL A 324 -0.99 -20.38 -3.83
N ALA A 325 0.04 -20.97 -4.43
CA ALA A 325 0.04 -21.36 -5.84
C ALA A 325 -1.13 -22.30 -6.21
N HIS A 326 -1.50 -23.22 -5.32
CA HIS A 326 -2.60 -24.17 -5.50
C HIS A 326 -4.00 -23.51 -5.54
N LEU A 327 -4.11 -22.24 -5.13
CA LEU A 327 -5.35 -21.48 -5.13
C LEU A 327 -5.51 -20.60 -6.37
N LEU A 328 -4.45 -20.48 -7.18
CA LEU A 328 -4.40 -19.56 -8.32
C LEU A 328 -4.60 -20.26 -9.68
N GLY A 329 -4.88 -21.54 -9.70
CA GLY A 329 -5.34 -22.48 -10.73
C GLY A 329 -5.05 -22.13 -12.16
#